data_ff6351fe411e8ff1fbf4ff18c0f172a9
#
_entry.id   ff6351fe411e8ff1fbf4ff18c0f172a9
#
_cell.length_a   1.000
_cell.length_b   1.000
_cell.length_c   1.000
_cell.angle_alpha   90.00
_cell.angle_beta   90.00
_cell.angle_gamma   90.00
#
_symmetry.space_group_name_H-M   'P 1'
#
loop_
_entity.id
_entity.type
_entity.pdbx_description
1 polymer ?
#
loop_
_entity_poly.entity_id
_entity_poly.type
_entity_poly.pdbx_seq_one_letter_code
_entity_poly.pdbx_strand_id
1 'polypeptide(L)'
;MSYKNQSDCNHLSKVIEKAEAGDKIFQSTLGTMYYQGDGVSIDYEKAFYWIKKSAAQEHINAMYNLGYMYWSGEGTSEDYEKAFYWFSKAAEQRFAPAQNYLGMMYRDGRGVDQDFEEAFVWFLIAANSTLSCSILAGKKGSSEAQCNLALMYIEGNGVPESQEEAGHWVNLAYGQGSEFAAEMIDEYELWDYID
;
A
#
# COMPACT_ATOMS: atom_id res chain seq x y z
N MET A 1 -22.76 -5.78 -28.85
CA MET A 1 -21.85 -4.65 -29.14
C MET A 1 -22.21 -3.55 -28.15
N SER A 2 -21.38 -3.39 -27.11
CA SER A 2 -21.61 -2.44 -26.03
C SER A 2 -21.22 -1.05 -26.51
N TYR A 3 -22.14 -0.10 -26.41
CA TYR A 3 -21.89 1.32 -26.65
C TYR A 3 -20.91 1.83 -25.60
N LYS A 4 -19.60 1.85 -25.90
CA LYS A 4 -18.65 2.69 -25.15
C LYS A 4 -19.10 4.13 -25.36
N ASN A 5 -19.55 4.78 -24.29
CA ASN A 5 -20.09 6.12 -24.32
C ASN A 5 -19.05 7.11 -24.89
N GLN A 6 -19.51 8.06 -25.71
CA GLN A 6 -18.70 9.17 -26.27
C GLN A 6 -17.96 9.95 -25.15
N SER A 7 -18.51 9.97 -23.93
CA SER A 7 -17.90 10.54 -22.73
C SER A 7 -16.61 9.86 -22.32
N ASP A 8 -16.56 8.51 -22.40
CA ASP A 8 -15.39 7.72 -21.95
C ASP A 8 -14.21 7.88 -22.91
N CYS A 9 -14.51 7.94 -24.22
CA CYS A 9 -13.48 8.24 -25.25
C CYS A 9 -12.90 9.64 -25.06
N ASN A 10 -13.73 10.64 -24.76
CA ASN A 10 -13.27 12.01 -24.51
C ASN A 10 -12.43 12.11 -23.22
N HIS A 11 -12.80 11.34 -22.17
CA HIS A 11 -12.05 11.32 -20.93
C HIS A 11 -10.63 10.73 -21.15
N LEU A 12 -10.52 9.57 -21.75
CA LEU A 12 -9.25 8.90 -22.02
C LEU A 12 -8.33 9.78 -22.89
N SER A 13 -8.88 10.39 -23.96
CA SER A 13 -8.09 11.29 -24.84
C SER A 13 -7.50 12.46 -24.07
N LYS A 14 -8.27 13.08 -23.16
CA LYS A 14 -7.83 14.16 -22.30
C LYS A 14 -6.76 13.72 -21.30
N VAL A 15 -6.90 12.50 -20.72
CA VAL A 15 -5.89 11.95 -19.81
C VAL A 15 -4.58 11.74 -20.55
N ILE A 16 -4.61 11.16 -21.74
CA ILE A 16 -3.43 10.93 -22.57
C ILE A 16 -2.74 12.26 -22.92
N GLU A 17 -3.48 13.23 -23.43
CA GLU A 17 -2.96 14.56 -23.79
C GLU A 17 -2.20 15.22 -22.64
N LYS A 18 -2.81 15.22 -21.44
CA LYS A 18 -2.18 15.83 -20.26
C LYS A 18 -0.99 15.03 -19.72
N ALA A 19 -1.07 13.71 -19.77
CA ALA A 19 0.05 12.85 -19.36
C ALA A 19 1.26 13.05 -20.31
N GLU A 20 1.02 13.18 -21.63
CA GLU A 20 2.03 13.49 -22.64
C GLU A 20 2.60 14.90 -22.46
N ALA A 21 1.78 15.85 -22.03
CA ALA A 21 2.22 17.21 -21.68
C ALA A 21 3.07 17.25 -20.39
N GLY A 22 3.24 16.13 -19.68
CA GLY A 22 4.13 16.01 -18.51
C GLY A 22 3.45 16.17 -17.15
N ASP A 23 2.12 16.31 -17.08
CA ASP A 23 1.39 16.45 -15.82
C ASP A 23 1.49 15.15 -15.01
N LYS A 24 2.12 15.21 -13.83
CA LYS A 24 2.36 14.06 -12.97
C LYS A 24 1.08 13.36 -12.50
N ILE A 25 0.00 14.09 -12.28
CA ILE A 25 -1.27 13.52 -11.82
C ILE A 25 -1.86 12.68 -12.96
N PHE A 26 -1.89 13.23 -14.18
CA PHE A 26 -2.42 12.50 -15.34
C PHE A 26 -1.51 11.35 -15.78
N GLN A 27 -0.20 11.46 -15.59
CA GLN A 27 0.73 10.33 -15.78
C GLN A 27 0.43 9.20 -14.81
N SER A 28 0.22 9.50 -13.51
CA SER A 28 -0.19 8.50 -12.51
C SER A 28 -1.54 7.89 -12.86
N THR A 29 -2.52 8.71 -13.24
CA THR A 29 -3.85 8.26 -13.64
C THR A 29 -3.77 7.32 -14.84
N LEU A 30 -3.05 7.70 -15.89
CA LEU A 30 -2.90 6.89 -17.10
C LEU A 30 -2.19 5.56 -16.81
N GLY A 31 -1.16 5.60 -15.95
CA GLY A 31 -0.48 4.40 -15.49
C GLY A 31 -1.43 3.45 -14.74
N THR A 32 -2.25 3.98 -13.83
CA THR A 32 -3.25 3.19 -13.10
C THR A 32 -4.33 2.63 -14.04
N MET A 33 -4.77 3.40 -15.04
CA MET A 33 -5.71 2.93 -16.06
C MET A 33 -5.17 1.72 -16.83
N TYR A 34 -3.91 1.75 -17.27
CA TYR A 34 -3.27 0.60 -17.91
C TYR A 34 -3.08 -0.58 -16.95
N TYR A 35 -2.81 -0.31 -15.68
CA TYR A 35 -2.65 -1.35 -14.66
C TYR A 35 -3.97 -2.10 -14.40
N GLN A 36 -5.08 -1.39 -14.28
CA GLN A 36 -6.39 -1.93 -13.93
C GLN A 36 -7.23 -2.33 -15.15
N GLY A 37 -6.89 -1.86 -16.35
CA GLY A 37 -7.70 -2.04 -17.54
C GLY A 37 -8.90 -1.09 -17.61
N ASP A 38 -8.83 0.06 -16.92
CA ASP A 38 -9.92 1.04 -16.92
C ASP A 38 -9.94 1.88 -18.20
N GLY A 39 -10.92 1.64 -19.04
CA GLY A 39 -11.08 2.29 -20.35
C GLY A 39 -10.04 1.90 -21.40
N VAL A 40 -9.04 1.12 -21.04
CA VAL A 40 -7.98 0.56 -21.90
C VAL A 40 -7.80 -0.93 -21.59
N SER A 41 -7.11 -1.68 -22.45
CA SER A 41 -6.67 -3.03 -22.09
C SER A 41 -5.56 -2.99 -21.07
N ILE A 42 -5.53 -3.97 -20.15
CA ILE A 42 -4.43 -4.12 -19.19
C ILE A 42 -3.11 -4.22 -19.95
N ASP A 43 -2.13 -3.41 -19.51
CA ASP A 43 -0.79 -3.36 -20.09
C ASP A 43 0.19 -2.90 -19.00
N TYR A 44 0.78 -3.84 -18.28
CA TYR A 44 1.68 -3.55 -17.16
C TYR A 44 2.97 -2.83 -17.58
N GLU A 45 3.46 -3.02 -18.80
CA GLU A 45 4.64 -2.30 -19.30
C GLU A 45 4.34 -0.82 -19.50
N LYS A 46 3.17 -0.50 -20.09
CA LYS A 46 2.71 0.90 -20.20
C LYS A 46 2.38 1.50 -18.85
N ALA A 47 1.76 0.72 -17.95
CA ALA A 47 1.51 1.16 -16.57
C ALA A 47 2.84 1.56 -15.89
N PHE A 48 3.85 0.69 -15.95
CA PHE A 48 5.17 0.95 -15.40
C PHE A 48 5.82 2.22 -16.00
N TYR A 49 5.75 2.37 -17.33
CA TYR A 49 6.30 3.54 -18.00
C TYR A 49 5.69 4.86 -17.47
N TRP A 50 4.37 4.94 -17.39
CA TRP A 50 3.67 6.15 -16.96
C TRP A 50 3.81 6.42 -15.47
N ILE A 51 3.69 5.37 -14.63
CA ILE A 51 3.90 5.45 -13.20
C ILE A 51 5.32 5.92 -12.87
N LYS A 52 6.34 5.39 -13.56
CA LYS A 52 7.73 5.81 -13.38
C LYS A 52 7.94 7.28 -13.71
N LYS A 53 7.32 7.80 -14.77
CA LYS A 53 7.39 9.24 -15.11
C LYS A 53 6.76 10.11 -14.03
N SER A 54 5.64 9.70 -13.48
CA SER A 54 4.97 10.40 -12.39
C SER A 54 5.77 10.35 -11.08
N ALA A 55 6.30 9.17 -10.73
CA ALA A 55 7.13 8.98 -9.53
C ALA A 55 8.41 9.82 -9.56
N ALA A 56 9.03 9.98 -10.73
CA ALA A 56 10.19 10.86 -10.93
C ALA A 56 9.88 12.34 -10.65
N GLN A 57 8.61 12.73 -10.66
CA GLN A 57 8.13 14.06 -10.27
C GLN A 57 7.59 14.09 -8.82
N GLU A 58 7.96 13.10 -8.01
CA GLU A 58 7.61 12.98 -6.59
C GLU A 58 6.10 12.96 -6.33
N HIS A 59 5.30 12.36 -7.24
CA HIS A 59 3.89 12.11 -6.99
C HIS A 59 3.75 10.91 -6.07
N ILE A 60 3.17 11.12 -4.89
CA ILE A 60 3.18 10.14 -3.78
C ILE A 60 2.57 8.79 -4.16
N ASN A 61 1.38 8.80 -4.80
CA ASN A 61 0.73 7.56 -5.21
C ASN A 61 1.55 6.82 -6.29
N ALA A 62 2.23 7.57 -7.18
CA ALA A 62 3.06 6.98 -8.21
C ALA A 62 4.34 6.37 -7.63
N MET A 63 4.95 6.99 -6.60
CA MET A 63 6.09 6.40 -5.91
C MET A 63 5.72 5.09 -5.24
N TYR A 64 4.59 5.05 -4.53
CA TYR A 64 4.06 3.81 -3.94
C TYR A 64 3.78 2.74 -5.01
N ASN A 65 3.05 3.09 -6.07
CA ASN A 65 2.73 2.16 -7.15
C ASN A 65 3.99 1.63 -7.85
N LEU A 66 5.01 2.47 -8.04
CA LEU A 66 6.29 2.05 -8.62
C LEU A 66 7.04 1.09 -7.70
N GLY A 67 7.04 1.36 -6.39
CA GLY A 67 7.54 0.44 -5.37
C GLY A 67 6.83 -0.92 -5.46
N TYR A 68 5.50 -0.91 -5.56
CA TYR A 68 4.70 -2.13 -5.67
C TYR A 68 5.00 -2.91 -6.97
N MET A 69 5.15 -2.23 -8.11
CA MET A 69 5.51 -2.88 -9.38
C MET A 69 6.89 -3.53 -9.34
N TYR A 70 7.87 -2.93 -8.65
CA TYR A 70 9.15 -3.58 -8.39
C TYR A 70 9.04 -4.74 -7.39
N TRP A 71 8.14 -4.64 -6.41
CA TRP A 71 7.88 -5.71 -5.45
C TRP A 71 7.22 -6.93 -6.10
N SER A 72 6.25 -6.73 -6.98
CA SER A 72 5.46 -7.79 -7.63
C SER A 72 6.06 -8.30 -8.95
N GLY A 73 6.98 -7.53 -9.56
CA GLY A 73 7.49 -7.83 -10.89
C GLY A 73 6.51 -7.56 -12.04
N GLU A 74 5.44 -6.80 -11.77
CA GLU A 74 4.42 -6.48 -12.79
C GLU A 74 4.88 -5.32 -13.69
N GLY A 75 5.03 -5.58 -14.99
CA GLY A 75 5.53 -4.62 -15.98
C GLY A 75 7.04 -4.36 -15.92
N THR A 76 7.74 -4.99 -14.99
CA THR A 76 9.20 -4.97 -14.84
C THR A 76 9.66 -6.29 -14.19
N SER A 77 10.96 -6.52 -14.07
CA SER A 77 11.48 -7.58 -13.22
C SER A 77 11.34 -7.20 -11.74
N GLU A 78 11.09 -8.20 -10.89
CA GLU A 78 11.11 -8.05 -9.44
C GLU A 78 12.46 -7.50 -8.98
N ASP A 79 12.43 -6.49 -8.11
CA ASP A 79 13.63 -5.82 -7.58
C ASP A 79 13.31 -5.20 -6.21
N TYR A 80 13.59 -5.95 -5.14
CA TYR A 80 13.26 -5.50 -3.78
C TYR A 80 14.07 -4.30 -3.32
N GLU A 81 15.30 -4.09 -3.80
CA GLU A 81 16.08 -2.90 -3.45
C GLU A 81 15.44 -1.63 -4.02
N LYS A 82 14.97 -1.70 -5.28
CA LYS A 82 14.22 -0.59 -5.87
C LYS A 82 12.84 -0.40 -5.24
N ALA A 83 12.16 -1.50 -4.87
CA ALA A 83 10.90 -1.42 -4.14
C ALA A 83 11.10 -0.68 -2.81
N PHE A 84 12.14 -1.06 -2.03
CA PHE A 84 12.51 -0.40 -0.78
C PHE A 84 12.76 1.10 -0.98
N TYR A 85 13.56 1.45 -1.98
CA TYR A 85 13.83 2.86 -2.29
C TYR A 85 12.56 3.67 -2.55
N TRP A 86 11.65 3.16 -3.37
CA TRP A 86 10.44 3.89 -3.72
C TRP A 86 9.41 3.91 -2.58
N PHE A 87 9.28 2.84 -1.81
CA PHE A 87 8.47 2.84 -0.61
C PHE A 87 9.02 3.81 0.44
N SER A 88 10.35 3.88 0.64
CA SER A 88 10.97 4.85 1.54
C SER A 88 10.62 6.28 1.15
N LYS A 89 10.72 6.63 -0.13
CA LYS A 89 10.34 7.95 -0.66
C LYS A 89 8.87 8.31 -0.39
N ALA A 90 7.96 7.36 -0.55
CA ALA A 90 6.55 7.57 -0.27
C ALA A 90 6.28 7.64 1.25
N ALA A 91 6.96 6.81 2.05
CA ALA A 91 6.83 6.77 3.51
C ALA A 91 7.33 8.05 4.19
N GLU A 92 8.40 8.69 3.68
CA GLU A 92 8.87 10.01 4.10
C GLU A 92 7.77 11.08 3.96
N GLN A 93 6.88 10.93 3.00
CA GLN A 93 5.70 11.77 2.82
C GLN A 93 4.48 11.30 3.64
N ARG A 94 4.69 10.44 4.63
CA ARG A 94 3.68 9.89 5.54
C ARG A 94 2.59 9.07 4.85
N PHE A 95 2.92 8.40 3.75
CA PHE A 95 1.97 7.53 3.06
C PHE A 95 1.89 6.17 3.76
N ALA A 96 0.82 5.96 4.53
CA ALA A 96 0.66 4.77 5.39
C ALA A 96 0.80 3.42 4.65
N PRO A 97 0.27 3.22 3.41
CA PRO A 97 0.52 1.99 2.70
C PRO A 97 2.02 1.72 2.44
N ALA A 98 2.80 2.75 2.10
CA ALA A 98 4.24 2.59 1.90
C ALA A 98 4.99 2.30 3.21
N GLN A 99 4.56 2.93 4.32
CA GLN A 99 5.10 2.63 5.65
C GLN A 99 4.84 1.17 6.05
N ASN A 100 3.66 0.65 5.75
CA ASN A 100 3.34 -0.76 6.00
C ASN A 100 4.24 -1.71 5.16
N TYR A 101 4.48 -1.39 3.87
CA TYR A 101 5.39 -2.17 3.05
C TYR A 101 6.84 -2.12 3.57
N LEU A 102 7.32 -0.99 4.08
CA LEU A 102 8.63 -0.94 4.73
C LEU A 102 8.69 -1.85 5.95
N GLY A 103 7.67 -1.86 6.79
CA GLY A 103 7.58 -2.79 7.91
C GLY A 103 7.68 -4.25 7.44
N MET A 104 6.97 -4.62 6.38
CA MET A 104 7.06 -5.96 5.79
C MET A 104 8.46 -6.26 5.24
N MET A 105 9.11 -5.30 4.59
CA MET A 105 10.44 -5.46 4.03
C MET A 105 11.50 -5.69 5.11
N TYR A 106 11.46 -4.94 6.20
CA TYR A 106 12.34 -5.16 7.35
C TYR A 106 12.03 -6.48 8.07
N ARG A 107 10.74 -6.84 8.24
CA ARG A 107 10.35 -8.11 8.85
C ARG A 107 10.87 -9.32 8.05
N ASP A 108 10.76 -9.27 6.73
CA ASP A 108 11.05 -10.39 5.84
C ASP A 108 12.50 -10.37 5.30
N GLY A 109 13.27 -9.30 5.53
CA GLY A 109 14.62 -9.12 4.98
C GLY A 109 14.63 -9.00 3.45
N ARG A 110 13.62 -8.32 2.86
CA ARG A 110 13.50 -8.18 1.41
C ARG A 110 13.98 -6.81 0.96
N GLY A 111 15.09 -6.76 0.24
CA GLY A 111 15.72 -5.53 -0.25
C GLY A 111 16.42 -4.70 0.83
N VAL A 112 16.43 -5.19 2.06
CA VAL A 112 17.08 -4.64 3.24
C VAL A 112 17.39 -5.79 4.19
N ASP A 113 18.38 -5.65 5.07
CA ASP A 113 18.64 -6.64 6.12
C ASP A 113 17.42 -6.77 7.04
N GLN A 114 17.12 -8.00 7.46
CA GLN A 114 15.99 -8.26 8.37
C GLN A 114 16.22 -7.56 9.71
N ASP A 115 15.22 -6.80 10.15
CA ASP A 115 15.22 -6.09 11.42
C ASP A 115 13.78 -5.99 11.96
N PHE A 116 13.48 -6.80 12.98
CA PHE A 116 12.15 -6.82 13.59
C PHE A 116 11.83 -5.56 14.40
N GLU A 117 12.84 -4.90 14.99
CA GLU A 117 12.64 -3.66 15.74
C GLU A 117 12.25 -2.52 14.78
N GLU A 118 12.96 -2.39 13.66
CA GLU A 118 12.60 -1.44 12.60
C GLU A 118 11.24 -1.78 11.98
N ALA A 119 10.93 -3.06 11.74
CA ALA A 119 9.63 -3.49 11.23
C ALA A 119 8.50 -3.03 12.16
N PHE A 120 8.66 -3.25 13.47
CA PHE A 120 7.69 -2.81 14.48
C PHE A 120 7.48 -1.29 14.43
N VAL A 121 8.54 -0.51 14.37
CA VAL A 121 8.46 0.96 14.30
C VAL A 121 7.67 1.39 13.06
N TRP A 122 7.96 0.82 11.88
CA TRP A 122 7.25 1.17 10.66
C TRP A 122 5.77 0.77 10.68
N PHE A 123 5.44 -0.41 11.19
CA PHE A 123 4.04 -0.81 11.37
C PHE A 123 3.33 0.10 12.37
N LEU A 124 3.98 0.49 13.47
CA LEU A 124 3.39 1.39 14.46
C LEU A 124 3.10 2.78 13.87
N ILE A 125 3.99 3.33 13.05
CA ILE A 125 3.77 4.59 12.34
C ILE A 125 2.58 4.45 11.37
N ALA A 126 2.52 3.38 10.58
CA ALA A 126 1.44 3.14 9.62
C ALA A 126 0.09 2.93 10.32
N ALA A 127 0.07 2.16 11.41
CA ALA A 127 -1.14 1.86 12.19
C ALA A 127 -1.74 3.10 12.86
N ASN A 128 -0.90 4.06 13.26
CA ASN A 128 -1.33 5.32 13.88
C ASN A 128 -1.50 6.47 12.87
N SER A 129 -1.24 6.26 11.57
CA SER A 129 -1.32 7.30 10.57
C SER A 129 -2.76 7.78 10.37
N THR A 130 -3.00 9.06 10.62
CA THR A 130 -4.30 9.72 10.35
C THR A 130 -4.44 10.17 8.88
N LEU A 131 -3.36 10.07 8.11
CA LEU A 131 -3.28 10.47 6.69
C LEU A 131 -3.53 9.30 5.72
N SER A 132 -4.34 8.32 6.10
CA SER A 132 -4.86 7.35 5.14
C SER A 132 -5.65 8.08 4.06
N CYS A 133 -5.50 7.67 2.78
CA CYS A 133 -6.22 8.22 1.61
C CYS A 133 -7.75 8.24 1.74
N SER A 134 -8.29 7.79 2.83
CA SER A 134 -9.71 7.72 3.14
C SER A 134 -10.14 8.81 4.11
N ILE A 135 -9.90 10.08 3.76
CA ILE A 135 -10.44 11.25 4.49
C ILE A 135 -11.99 11.17 4.64
N LEU A 136 -12.66 10.41 3.77
CA LEU A 136 -14.10 10.22 3.79
C LEU A 136 -14.60 9.13 4.75
N ALA A 137 -13.74 8.29 5.35
CA ALA A 137 -14.20 7.13 6.13
C ALA A 137 -13.99 7.22 7.65
N GLY A 138 -13.38 8.28 8.17
CA GLY A 138 -13.12 8.39 9.62
C GLY A 138 -12.21 7.30 10.20
N LYS A 139 -11.56 6.52 9.36
CA LYS A 139 -10.71 5.39 9.77
C LYS A 139 -9.35 5.89 10.25
N LYS A 140 -8.93 5.45 11.42
CA LYS A 140 -7.65 5.78 12.03
C LYS A 140 -6.64 4.68 11.69
N GLY A 141 -5.60 5.03 10.92
CA GLY A 141 -4.49 4.14 10.61
C GLY A 141 -4.79 3.09 9.52
N SER A 142 -3.79 2.31 9.18
CA SER A 142 -3.89 1.19 8.24
C SER A 142 -4.30 -0.08 8.99
N SER A 143 -5.43 -0.69 8.63
CA SER A 143 -5.88 -1.95 9.21
C SER A 143 -4.88 -3.09 8.96
N GLU A 144 -4.21 -3.08 7.81
CA GLU A 144 -3.16 -4.05 7.49
C GLU A 144 -1.95 -3.90 8.44
N ALA A 145 -1.55 -2.67 8.73
CA ALA A 145 -0.44 -2.41 9.66
C ALA A 145 -0.83 -2.77 11.10
N GLN A 146 -2.08 -2.56 11.50
CA GLN A 146 -2.60 -2.99 12.80
C GLN A 146 -2.57 -4.52 12.94
N CYS A 147 -2.97 -5.26 11.90
CA CYS A 147 -2.85 -6.72 11.89
C CYS A 147 -1.38 -7.18 11.94
N ASN A 148 -0.48 -6.51 11.21
CA ASN A 148 0.95 -6.82 11.26
C ASN A 148 1.55 -6.58 12.65
N LEU A 149 1.15 -5.51 13.36
CA LEU A 149 1.54 -5.28 14.76
C LEU A 149 1.03 -6.39 15.68
N ALA A 150 -0.21 -6.78 15.52
CA ALA A 150 -0.77 -7.88 16.30
C ALA A 150 0.03 -9.17 16.11
N LEU A 151 0.41 -9.51 14.88
CA LEU A 151 1.26 -10.67 14.59
C LEU A 151 2.62 -10.55 15.30
N MET A 152 3.24 -9.36 15.31
CA MET A 152 4.52 -9.18 16.01
C MET A 152 4.40 -9.42 17.52
N TYR A 153 3.28 -9.02 18.15
CA TYR A 153 3.02 -9.31 19.55
C TYR A 153 2.65 -10.78 19.81
N ILE A 154 1.99 -11.46 18.88
CA ILE A 154 1.69 -12.90 18.96
C ILE A 154 2.99 -13.72 18.87
N GLU A 155 3.88 -13.35 17.95
CA GLU A 155 5.09 -14.09 17.65
C GLU A 155 6.31 -13.67 18.51
N GLY A 156 6.22 -12.56 19.23
CA GLY A 156 7.35 -12.00 19.99
C GLY A 156 8.48 -11.46 19.10
N ASN A 157 8.16 -11.08 17.87
CA ASN A 157 9.14 -10.59 16.90
C ASN A 157 9.41 -9.08 17.10
N GLY A 158 10.60 -8.73 17.60
CA GLY A 158 11.01 -7.34 17.88
C GLY A 158 10.36 -6.72 19.12
N VAL A 159 9.39 -7.39 19.73
CA VAL A 159 8.70 -7.01 20.96
C VAL A 159 8.41 -8.24 21.82
N PRO A 160 8.24 -8.10 23.15
CA PRO A 160 7.79 -9.21 23.98
C PRO A 160 6.40 -9.71 23.57
N GLU A 161 6.18 -11.01 23.60
CA GLU A 161 4.85 -11.61 23.36
C GLU A 161 3.80 -11.01 24.31
N SER A 162 2.64 -10.66 23.77
CA SER A 162 1.51 -10.12 24.52
C SER A 162 0.19 -10.33 23.79
N GLN A 163 -0.65 -11.19 24.33
CA GLN A 163 -2.01 -11.42 23.81
C GLN A 163 -2.90 -10.18 23.99
N GLU A 164 -2.69 -9.42 25.07
CA GLU A 164 -3.43 -8.18 25.34
C GLU A 164 -3.15 -7.12 24.26
N GLU A 165 -1.88 -6.87 23.95
CA GLU A 165 -1.50 -5.91 22.90
C GLU A 165 -1.93 -6.40 21.53
N ALA A 166 -1.78 -7.69 21.24
CA ALA A 166 -2.25 -8.29 19.98
C ALA A 166 -3.76 -8.08 19.82
N GLY A 167 -4.55 -8.40 20.86
CA GLY A 167 -5.99 -8.20 20.89
C GLY A 167 -6.39 -6.74 20.66
N HIS A 168 -5.69 -5.80 21.32
CA HIS A 168 -5.92 -4.37 21.12
C HIS A 168 -5.77 -3.96 19.63
N TRP A 169 -4.68 -4.36 18.98
CA TRP A 169 -4.45 -3.99 17.58
C TRP A 169 -5.40 -4.70 16.62
N VAL A 170 -5.73 -5.96 16.86
CA VAL A 170 -6.72 -6.70 16.06
C VAL A 170 -8.11 -6.07 16.21
N ASN A 171 -8.53 -5.68 17.42
CA ASN A 171 -9.82 -5.03 17.65
C ASN A 171 -9.94 -3.72 16.86
N LEU A 172 -8.88 -2.90 16.81
CA LEU A 172 -8.86 -1.68 16.00
C LEU A 172 -9.02 -1.98 14.51
N ALA A 173 -8.36 -3.01 13.98
CA ALA A 173 -8.48 -3.41 12.58
C ALA A 173 -9.87 -4.01 12.28
N TYR A 174 -10.40 -4.85 13.18
CA TYR A 174 -11.73 -5.44 13.09
C TYR A 174 -12.82 -4.38 13.07
N GLY A 175 -12.74 -3.39 13.96
CA GLY A 175 -13.66 -2.24 13.98
C GLY A 175 -13.62 -1.38 12.70
N GLN A 176 -12.59 -1.53 11.87
CA GLN A 176 -12.50 -0.94 10.53
C GLN A 176 -13.06 -1.84 9.42
N GLY A 177 -13.52 -3.05 9.75
CA GLY A 177 -14.07 -4.03 8.82
C GLY A 177 -12.99 -4.85 8.08
N SER A 178 -11.82 -5.06 8.71
CA SER A 178 -10.78 -5.94 8.17
C SER A 178 -11.23 -7.41 8.29
N GLU A 179 -11.37 -8.10 7.16
CA GLU A 179 -11.65 -9.53 7.12
C GLU A 179 -10.48 -10.33 7.73
N PHE A 180 -9.25 -9.92 7.46
CA PHE A 180 -8.06 -10.55 8.01
C PHE A 180 -8.00 -10.45 9.54
N ALA A 181 -8.43 -9.31 10.11
CA ALA A 181 -8.55 -9.19 11.56
C ALA A 181 -9.59 -10.15 12.14
N ALA A 182 -10.71 -10.37 11.45
CA ALA A 182 -11.72 -11.36 11.88
C ALA A 182 -11.13 -12.79 11.87
N GLU A 183 -10.37 -13.16 10.84
CA GLU A 183 -9.67 -14.44 10.78
C GLU A 183 -8.66 -14.61 11.92
N MET A 184 -7.89 -13.54 12.24
CA MET A 184 -6.93 -13.55 13.36
C MET A 184 -7.59 -13.75 14.71
N ILE A 185 -8.77 -13.16 14.95
CA ILE A 185 -9.52 -13.33 16.21
C ILE A 185 -9.83 -14.80 16.44
N ASP A 186 -10.28 -15.50 15.41
CA ASP A 186 -10.59 -16.93 15.47
C ASP A 186 -9.33 -17.78 15.60
N GLU A 187 -8.29 -17.50 14.79
CA GLU A 187 -7.06 -18.31 14.73
C GLU A 187 -6.26 -18.25 16.04
N TYR A 188 -6.18 -17.07 16.66
CA TYR A 188 -5.37 -16.83 17.86
C TYR A 188 -6.19 -16.71 19.15
N GLU A 189 -7.50 -17.05 19.11
CA GLU A 189 -8.41 -17.07 20.26
C GLU A 189 -8.49 -15.71 21.00
N LEU A 190 -8.54 -14.60 20.25
CA LEU A 190 -8.48 -13.23 20.78
C LEU A 190 -9.84 -12.66 21.20
N TRP A 191 -10.88 -13.48 21.30
CA TRP A 191 -12.26 -13.03 21.62
C TRP A 191 -12.40 -12.25 22.91
N ASP A 192 -11.59 -12.53 23.92
CA ASP A 192 -11.62 -11.85 25.22
C ASP A 192 -11.17 -10.37 25.14
N TYR A 193 -10.61 -9.95 24.02
CA TYR A 193 -10.06 -8.61 23.76
C TYR A 193 -10.87 -7.80 22.75
N ILE A 194 -12.03 -8.32 22.30
CA ILE A 194 -12.87 -7.67 21.29
C ILE A 194 -14.08 -7.03 21.95
N ASP A 195 -14.32 -5.72 21.68
CA ASP A 195 -15.46 -4.93 22.17
C ASP A 195 -16.72 -5.07 21.32
#